data_616ee1bd829bab3da516fba1e02c91b2
#
_entry.id   616ee1bd829bab3da516fba1e02c91b2
#
_cell.length_a   1.000
_cell.length_b   1.000
_cell.length_c   1.000
_cell.angle_alpha   90.00
_cell.angle_beta   90.00
_cell.angle_gamma   90.00
#
_symmetry.space_group_name_H-M   'P 1'
#
loop_
_entity.id
_entity.type
_entity.pdbx_description
1 polymer ?
#
loop_
_entity_poly.entity_id
_entity_poly.type
_entity_poly.pdbx_seq_one_letter_code
_entity_poly.pdbx_strand_id
1 'polypeptide(L)'
;GTNKVTGQSILQRHIASFSHHGLPEGSDDALRYIAEHDDALAFARINSQMIALRIMQQVKATGSPVLDVAHNFVSACQIGDQQGWLHRKGATPDDNGLVIIPGSRGDYSWLVQPVANEKTLHSLAHGAGRKWGRTECKGRLAAKYTATQLSRTELGSRVICRDKQLIFEEAPQAYKSAESVVQCLVQAGLIIPVARLRPVLTLKNSGGKKG
;
A
#
# COMPACT_ATOMS: atom_id res chain seq x y z
N GLY A 1 -5.43 19.13 -0.33
CA GLY A 1 -4.17 18.68 -0.71
C GLY A 1 -2.97 19.04 0.15
N THR A 2 -3.09 19.35 1.42
CA THR A 2 -1.99 19.95 2.22
C THR A 2 -1.24 18.96 3.09
N ASN A 3 -1.44 17.64 2.98
CA ASN A 3 -1.06 16.80 4.12
C ASN A 3 -0.18 15.57 3.81
N LYS A 4 0.62 15.63 2.75
CA LYS A 4 1.84 14.81 2.70
C LYS A 4 2.84 15.16 3.83
N VAL A 5 2.66 16.31 4.43
CA VAL A 5 3.57 16.87 5.44
C VAL A 5 3.25 16.29 6.84
N THR A 6 2.00 15.94 7.15
CA THR A 6 1.63 15.70 8.55
C THR A 6 2.07 14.33 9.07
N GLY A 7 1.70 13.22 8.44
CA GLY A 7 2.08 11.90 8.95
C GLY A 7 3.58 11.64 8.85
N GLN A 8 4.19 11.98 7.72
CA GLN A 8 5.63 11.77 7.51
C GLN A 8 6.50 12.76 8.31
N SER A 9 6.03 13.99 8.55
CA SER A 9 6.75 14.98 9.34
C SER A 9 6.59 14.77 10.85
N ILE A 10 5.48 14.19 11.30
CA ILE A 10 5.30 13.76 12.68
C ILE A 10 6.30 12.63 12.96
N LEU A 11 6.27 11.58 12.14
CA LEU A 11 7.20 10.46 12.28
C LEU A 11 8.67 10.90 12.17
N GLN A 12 9.02 11.80 11.25
CA GLN A 12 10.37 12.32 11.11
C GLN A 12 10.80 13.19 12.28
N ARG A 13 9.91 13.97 12.87
CA ARG A 13 10.19 14.75 14.08
C ARG A 13 10.43 13.85 15.28
N HIS A 14 9.66 12.79 15.42
CA HIS A 14 9.89 11.81 16.48
C HIS A 14 11.19 11.06 16.29
N ILE A 15 11.49 10.57 15.09
CA ILE A 15 12.75 9.90 14.79
C ILE A 15 13.96 10.83 15.00
N ALA A 16 13.84 12.11 14.67
CA ALA A 16 14.92 13.08 14.85
C ALA A 16 15.14 13.50 16.31
N SER A 17 14.12 13.41 17.16
CA SER A 17 14.22 13.74 18.60
C SER A 17 14.65 12.56 19.46
N PHE A 18 14.61 11.33 18.93
CA PHE A 18 15.02 10.13 19.64
C PHE A 18 16.33 9.59 19.05
N SER A 19 17.38 9.66 19.83
CA SER A 19 18.62 8.93 19.55
C SER A 19 18.31 7.44 19.39
N HIS A 20 19.11 6.71 18.67
CA HIS A 20 19.01 5.33 18.17
C HIS A 20 18.51 4.21 19.14
N HIS A 21 17.94 4.56 20.28
CA HIS A 21 17.58 3.60 21.35
C HIS A 21 16.08 3.26 21.42
N GLY A 22 15.24 3.79 20.50
CA GLY A 22 13.80 3.58 20.56
C GLY A 22 13.13 4.38 21.69
N LEU A 23 11.82 4.18 21.83
CA LEU A 23 11.01 4.77 22.89
C LEU A 23 10.81 3.72 24.00
N PRO A 24 11.12 4.02 25.26
CA PRO A 24 10.80 3.11 26.36
C PRO A 24 9.30 2.85 26.41
N GLU A 25 8.92 1.60 26.55
CA GLU A 25 7.51 1.21 26.65
C GLU A 25 6.86 1.90 27.86
N GLY A 26 5.64 2.40 27.68
CA GLY A 26 4.89 3.11 28.73
C GLY A 26 5.36 4.54 29.03
N SER A 27 6.43 5.03 28.36
CA SER A 27 6.83 6.44 28.50
C SER A 27 5.82 7.38 27.87
N ASP A 28 5.74 8.63 28.35
CA ASP A 28 4.87 9.66 27.79
C ASP A 28 5.11 9.86 26.28
N ASP A 29 6.37 9.75 25.86
CA ASP A 29 6.74 9.85 24.44
C ASP A 29 6.23 8.65 23.63
N ALA A 30 6.26 7.43 24.15
CA ALA A 30 5.71 6.26 23.50
C ALA A 30 4.18 6.37 23.40
N LEU A 31 3.50 6.78 24.46
CA LEU A 31 2.05 7.00 24.45
C LEU A 31 1.66 8.08 23.44
N ARG A 32 2.38 9.20 23.43
CA ARG A 32 2.15 10.27 22.45
C ARG A 32 2.39 9.78 21.00
N TYR A 33 3.45 9.01 20.77
CA TYR A 33 3.73 8.44 19.45
C TYR A 33 2.56 7.57 18.96
N ILE A 34 2.02 6.70 19.82
CA ILE A 34 0.89 5.83 19.45
C ILE A 34 -0.36 6.66 19.17
N ALA A 35 -0.67 7.68 19.98
CA ALA A 35 -1.82 8.55 19.74
C ALA A 35 -1.71 9.28 18.39
N GLU A 36 -0.57 9.89 18.09
CA GLU A 36 -0.33 10.59 16.81
C GLU A 36 -0.33 9.61 15.61
N HIS A 37 0.14 8.39 15.80
CA HIS A 37 0.07 7.33 14.79
C HIS A 37 -1.38 6.94 14.49
N ASP A 38 -2.22 6.78 15.52
CA ASP A 38 -3.62 6.41 15.36
C ASP A 38 -4.42 7.53 14.66
N ASP A 39 -4.14 8.79 14.99
CA ASP A 39 -4.67 9.95 14.27
C ASP A 39 -4.28 9.94 12.79
N ALA A 40 -3.04 9.58 12.48
CA ALA A 40 -2.58 9.46 11.10
C ALA A 40 -3.29 8.32 10.34
N LEU A 41 -3.56 7.19 11.00
CA LEU A 41 -4.34 6.09 10.42
C LEU A 41 -5.80 6.51 10.18
N ALA A 42 -6.43 7.16 11.15
CA ALA A 42 -7.80 7.68 11.02
C ALA A 42 -7.89 8.67 9.85
N PHE A 43 -6.94 9.60 9.75
CA PHE A 43 -6.85 10.52 8.61
C PHE A 43 -6.71 9.78 7.28
N ALA A 44 -5.82 8.78 7.19
CA ALA A 44 -5.61 8.02 5.97
C ALA A 44 -6.90 7.30 5.53
N ARG A 45 -7.63 6.71 6.47
CA ARG A 45 -8.93 6.05 6.22
C ARG A 45 -9.97 7.02 5.70
N ILE A 46 -10.16 8.17 6.35
CA ILE A 46 -11.09 9.22 5.91
C ILE A 46 -10.70 9.74 4.52
N ASN A 47 -9.41 9.97 4.28
CA ASN A 47 -8.92 10.43 2.98
C ASN A 47 -9.21 9.42 1.86
N SER A 48 -9.03 8.12 2.12
CA SER A 48 -9.35 7.04 1.17
C SER A 48 -10.84 7.04 0.82
N GLN A 49 -11.71 7.14 1.82
CA GLN A 49 -13.16 7.21 1.63
C GLN A 49 -13.57 8.45 0.82
N MET A 50 -12.99 9.61 1.13
CA MET A 50 -13.26 10.86 0.38
C MET A 50 -12.81 10.78 -1.08
N ILE A 51 -11.67 10.14 -1.35
CA ILE A 51 -11.21 9.90 -2.72
C ILE A 51 -12.18 8.98 -3.46
N ALA A 52 -12.60 7.87 -2.84
CA ALA A 52 -13.55 6.93 -3.42
C ALA A 52 -14.88 7.61 -3.75
N LEU A 53 -15.45 8.37 -2.81
CA LEU A 53 -16.69 9.12 -3.01
C LEU A 53 -16.59 10.09 -4.19
N ARG A 54 -15.49 10.85 -4.28
CA ARG A 54 -15.27 11.79 -5.39
C ARG A 54 -15.15 11.08 -6.74
N ILE A 55 -14.47 9.93 -6.79
CA ILE A 55 -14.37 9.12 -8.01
C ILE A 55 -15.76 8.64 -8.41
N MET A 56 -16.55 8.07 -7.49
CA MET A 56 -17.89 7.58 -7.74
C MET A 56 -18.83 8.69 -8.25
N GLN A 57 -18.76 9.87 -7.65
CA GLN A 57 -19.51 11.05 -8.13
C GLN A 57 -19.15 11.41 -9.58
N GLN A 58 -17.85 11.42 -9.93
CA GLN A 58 -17.41 11.77 -11.28
C GLN A 58 -17.83 10.75 -12.32
N VAL A 59 -17.86 9.46 -11.98
CA VAL A 59 -18.27 8.39 -12.89
C VAL A 59 -19.78 8.07 -12.78
N LYS A 60 -20.53 8.83 -11.97
CA LYS A 60 -21.96 8.65 -11.71
C LYS A 60 -22.30 7.22 -11.25
N ALA A 61 -21.46 6.64 -10.42
CA ALA A 61 -21.66 5.33 -9.84
C ALA A 61 -22.05 5.42 -8.36
N THR A 62 -22.68 4.37 -7.88
CA THR A 62 -22.97 4.14 -6.46
C THR A 62 -22.32 2.84 -6.00
N GLY A 63 -22.01 2.73 -4.73
CA GLY A 63 -21.42 1.53 -4.14
C GLY A 63 -21.10 1.73 -2.66
N SER A 64 -20.75 0.65 -2.00
CA SER A 64 -20.29 0.63 -0.61
C SER A 64 -18.87 0.09 -0.53
N PRO A 65 -18.07 0.52 0.48
CA PRO A 65 -16.75 -0.03 0.70
C PRO A 65 -16.85 -1.51 1.06
N VAL A 66 -16.00 -2.33 0.46
CA VAL A 66 -15.89 -3.77 0.75
C VAL A 66 -14.81 -4.01 1.79
N LEU A 67 -13.68 -3.33 1.65
CA LEU A 67 -12.56 -3.43 2.59
C LEU A 67 -11.71 -2.15 2.54
N ASP A 68 -11.08 -1.85 3.67
CA ASP A 68 -10.06 -0.81 3.83
C ASP A 68 -9.04 -1.31 4.84
N VAL A 69 -7.89 -1.79 4.37
CA VAL A 69 -6.90 -2.49 5.18
C VAL A 69 -5.59 -1.73 5.22
N ALA A 70 -5.17 -1.31 6.41
CA ALA A 70 -3.86 -0.70 6.61
C ALA A 70 -2.74 -1.73 6.44
N HIS A 71 -1.59 -1.30 5.91
CA HIS A 71 -0.42 -2.15 5.68
C HIS A 71 0.90 -1.53 6.17
N ASN A 72 0.82 -0.37 6.82
CA ASN A 72 1.92 0.31 7.49
C ASN A 72 1.36 0.89 8.78
N PHE A 73 1.51 0.17 9.87
CA PHE A 73 1.01 0.61 11.17
C PHE A 73 1.65 -0.18 12.32
N VAL A 74 1.46 0.32 13.51
CA VAL A 74 1.86 -0.30 14.76
C VAL A 74 0.62 -0.72 15.51
N SER A 75 0.61 -1.92 16.08
CA SER A 75 -0.48 -2.42 16.91
C SER A 75 0.05 -3.20 18.09
N ALA A 76 -0.65 -3.13 19.22
CA ALA A 76 -0.40 -4.06 20.29
C ALA A 76 -0.64 -5.50 19.80
N CYS A 77 0.18 -6.41 20.22
CA CYS A 77 0.05 -7.83 19.90
C CYS A 77 0.51 -8.71 21.07
N GLN A 78 0.03 -9.94 21.08
CA GLN A 78 0.52 -10.99 21.94
C GLN A 78 1.15 -12.08 21.08
N ILE A 79 2.36 -12.49 21.43
CA ILE A 79 3.11 -13.56 20.75
C ILE A 79 3.53 -14.56 21.82
N GLY A 80 2.86 -15.71 21.86
CA GLY A 80 2.98 -16.63 22.98
C GLY A 80 2.57 -15.93 24.28
N ASP A 81 3.41 -15.97 25.31
CA ASP A 81 3.18 -15.33 26.61
C ASP A 81 3.66 -13.88 26.69
N GLN A 82 4.20 -13.33 25.61
CA GLN A 82 4.75 -11.98 25.58
C GLN A 82 3.78 -10.99 24.93
N GLN A 83 3.53 -9.88 25.59
CA GLN A 83 2.89 -8.72 25.01
C GLN A 83 3.94 -7.79 24.41
N GLY A 84 3.58 -7.12 23.31
CA GLY A 84 4.49 -6.20 22.63
C GLY A 84 3.81 -5.40 21.55
N TRP A 85 4.61 -4.75 20.72
CA TRP A 85 4.15 -3.91 19.63
C TRP A 85 4.61 -4.48 18.29
N LEU A 86 3.64 -4.82 17.45
CA LEU A 86 3.90 -5.32 16.10
C LEU A 86 3.92 -4.16 15.10
N HIS A 87 5.08 -3.97 14.49
CA HIS A 87 5.30 -2.95 13.47
C HIS A 87 5.14 -3.57 12.07
N ARG A 88 4.08 -3.23 11.37
CA ARG A 88 3.86 -3.66 9.99
C ARG A 88 4.35 -2.59 9.01
N LYS A 89 5.15 -3.00 8.05
CA LYS A 89 5.63 -2.18 6.94
C LYS A 89 5.46 -2.92 5.63
N GLY A 90 4.44 -2.55 4.85
CA GLY A 90 4.11 -3.29 3.63
C GLY A 90 3.62 -4.71 3.91
N ALA A 91 2.90 -4.88 5.01
CA ALA A 91 2.28 -6.13 5.41
C ALA A 91 0.86 -5.86 5.93
N THR A 92 -0.08 -6.70 5.55
CA THR A 92 -1.47 -6.65 6.00
C THR A 92 -1.73 -7.67 7.09
N PRO A 93 -2.64 -7.40 8.04
CA PRO A 93 -3.08 -8.40 9.01
C PRO A 93 -3.79 -9.57 8.32
N ASP A 94 -3.74 -10.74 8.92
CA ASP A 94 -4.41 -11.96 8.45
C ASP A 94 -5.67 -12.33 9.24
N ASP A 95 -6.03 -11.52 10.22
CA ASP A 95 -7.08 -11.75 11.20
C ASP A 95 -8.34 -10.86 11.04
N ASN A 96 -8.34 -9.96 10.06
CA ASN A 96 -9.40 -8.96 9.87
C ASN A 96 -10.27 -9.19 8.62
N GLY A 97 -10.54 -10.43 8.25
CA GLY A 97 -11.37 -10.78 7.10
C GLY A 97 -10.62 -10.71 5.77
N LEU A 98 -11.34 -10.36 4.70
CA LEU A 98 -10.76 -10.33 3.36
C LEU A 98 -9.64 -9.30 3.21
N VAL A 99 -8.63 -9.66 2.42
CA VAL A 99 -7.48 -8.82 2.11
C VAL A 99 -7.31 -8.69 0.60
N ILE A 100 -6.84 -7.54 0.14
CA ILE A 100 -6.43 -7.35 -1.24
C ILE A 100 -4.91 -7.43 -1.37
N ILE A 101 -4.43 -8.19 -2.36
CA ILE A 101 -3.04 -8.21 -2.79
C ILE A 101 -2.97 -7.49 -4.14
N PRO A 102 -2.65 -6.19 -4.17
CA PRO A 102 -2.61 -5.43 -5.40
C PRO A 102 -1.45 -5.84 -6.29
N GLY A 103 -1.76 -6.02 -7.55
CA GLY A 103 -0.78 -6.07 -8.62
C GLY A 103 -0.33 -4.68 -9.07
N SER A 104 0.54 -4.63 -10.06
CA SER A 104 0.85 -3.39 -10.76
C SER A 104 -0.35 -2.95 -11.62
N ARG A 105 -0.30 -1.75 -12.19
CA ARG A 105 -1.35 -1.26 -13.11
C ARG A 105 -1.54 -2.11 -14.36
N GLY A 106 -0.61 -3.00 -14.65
CA GLY A 106 -0.66 -3.95 -15.79
C GLY A 106 -0.78 -5.39 -15.37
N ASP A 107 -1.10 -5.64 -14.11
CA ASP A 107 -1.28 -6.99 -13.56
C ASP A 107 -2.62 -7.06 -12.81
N TYR A 108 -3.10 -8.26 -12.53
CA TYR A 108 -4.29 -8.46 -11.71
C TYR A 108 -4.00 -8.13 -10.24
N SER A 109 -5.03 -7.66 -9.54
CA SER A 109 -5.08 -7.63 -8.07
C SER A 109 -5.92 -8.81 -7.59
N TRP A 110 -5.64 -9.33 -6.41
CA TRP A 110 -6.30 -10.50 -5.87
C TRP A 110 -7.00 -10.18 -4.57
N LEU A 111 -8.28 -10.54 -4.50
CA LEU A 111 -9.02 -10.60 -3.25
C LEU A 111 -8.82 -11.99 -2.68
N VAL A 112 -8.38 -12.07 -1.45
CA VAL A 112 -8.04 -13.32 -0.78
C VAL A 112 -8.66 -13.40 0.61
N GLN A 113 -8.98 -14.60 1.04
CA GLN A 113 -9.29 -14.91 2.42
C GLN A 113 -8.00 -15.36 3.11
N PRO A 114 -7.50 -14.62 4.11
CA PRO A 114 -6.36 -15.05 4.90
C PRO A 114 -6.66 -16.31 5.71
N VAL A 115 -5.59 -17.06 5.99
CA VAL A 115 -5.55 -18.10 7.01
C VAL A 115 -4.61 -17.63 8.11
N ALA A 116 -5.14 -17.33 9.27
CA ALA A 116 -4.39 -16.78 10.40
C ALA A 116 -3.21 -17.68 10.77
N ASN A 117 -2.03 -17.09 10.96
CA ASN A 117 -0.81 -17.84 11.21
C ASN A 117 0.16 -17.08 12.11
N GLU A 118 0.39 -17.58 13.31
CA GLU A 118 1.33 -17.01 14.28
C GLU A 118 2.78 -16.98 13.78
N LYS A 119 3.19 -17.97 12.96
CA LYS A 119 4.56 -18.03 12.42
C LYS A 119 4.86 -16.88 11.47
N THR A 120 3.85 -16.26 10.89
CA THR A 120 3.98 -15.05 10.06
C THR A 120 3.75 -13.76 10.85
N LEU A 121 3.67 -13.85 12.16
CA LEU A 121 3.27 -12.74 13.04
C LEU A 121 1.93 -12.13 12.59
N HIS A 122 0.97 -12.98 12.26
CA HIS A 122 -0.35 -12.57 11.78
C HIS A 122 -0.27 -11.54 10.63
N SER A 123 0.63 -11.78 9.65
CA SER A 123 0.92 -10.81 8.59
C SER A 123 1.08 -11.46 7.23
N LEU A 124 0.57 -10.79 6.19
CA LEU A 124 0.65 -11.19 4.79
C LEU A 124 1.34 -10.13 3.94
N ALA A 125 1.89 -10.53 2.81
CA ALA A 125 2.38 -9.59 1.81
C ALA A 125 1.26 -8.66 1.34
N HIS A 126 1.51 -7.33 1.36
CA HIS A 126 0.51 -6.33 0.96
C HIS A 126 0.42 -6.12 -0.55
N GLY A 127 1.25 -6.76 -1.37
CA GLY A 127 1.28 -6.60 -2.82
C GLY A 127 2.47 -7.28 -3.46
N ALA A 128 2.58 -7.15 -4.80
CA ALA A 128 3.59 -7.80 -5.61
C ALA A 128 5.03 -7.36 -5.30
N GLY A 129 5.21 -6.17 -4.76
CA GLY A 129 6.54 -5.59 -4.56
C GLY A 129 7.23 -5.16 -5.86
N ARG A 130 8.32 -4.42 -5.75
CA ARG A 130 9.08 -3.89 -6.89
C ARG A 130 10.32 -4.74 -7.18
N LYS A 131 10.69 -4.81 -8.45
CA LYS A 131 11.98 -5.38 -8.90
C LYS A 131 13.07 -4.31 -8.90
N TRP A 132 12.71 -3.03 -9.19
CA TRP A 132 13.64 -1.93 -9.38
C TRP A 132 13.28 -0.73 -8.51
N GLY A 133 14.27 0.04 -8.12
CA GLY A 133 14.10 1.35 -7.50
C GLY A 133 13.37 2.32 -8.44
N ARG A 134 12.64 3.30 -7.88
CA ARG A 134 11.91 4.28 -8.69
C ARG A 134 12.82 5.06 -9.63
N THR A 135 13.96 5.49 -9.14
CA THR A 135 14.95 6.28 -9.90
C THR A 135 15.55 5.53 -11.09
N GLU A 136 15.60 4.20 -11.02
CA GLU A 136 16.15 3.35 -12.06
C GLU A 136 15.20 3.13 -13.26
N CYS A 137 13.88 3.22 -13.01
CA CYS A 137 12.87 2.78 -13.97
C CYS A 137 12.95 3.51 -15.30
N LYS A 138 13.14 4.83 -15.30
CA LYS A 138 13.24 5.61 -16.52
C LYS A 138 14.46 5.19 -17.34
N GLY A 139 15.63 5.05 -16.71
CA GLY A 139 16.84 4.63 -17.40
C GLY A 139 16.72 3.24 -18.05
N ARG A 140 16.03 2.31 -17.37
CA ARG A 140 15.83 0.94 -17.87
C ARG A 140 14.79 0.84 -19.00
N LEU A 141 13.81 1.74 -19.03
CA LEU A 141 12.65 1.62 -19.90
C LEU A 141 12.62 2.62 -21.05
N ALA A 142 13.25 3.79 -20.94
CA ALA A 142 13.12 4.88 -21.93
C ALA A 142 13.70 4.53 -23.31
N ALA A 143 14.65 3.58 -23.39
CA ALA A 143 15.17 3.09 -24.66
C ALA A 143 14.17 2.15 -25.38
N LYS A 144 13.22 1.56 -24.65
CA LYS A 144 12.29 0.54 -25.20
C LYS A 144 10.86 1.05 -25.33
N TYR A 145 10.46 2.03 -24.51
CA TYR A 145 9.09 2.48 -24.39
C TYR A 145 9.00 3.99 -24.31
N THR A 146 8.02 4.56 -24.98
CA THR A 146 7.59 5.95 -24.76
C THR A 146 6.57 6.02 -23.61
N ALA A 147 6.40 7.21 -23.02
CA ALA A 147 5.38 7.44 -22.00
C ALA A 147 3.95 7.13 -22.53
N THR A 148 3.71 7.40 -23.83
CA THR A 148 2.42 7.11 -24.48
C THR A 148 2.16 5.60 -24.56
N GLN A 149 3.15 4.80 -24.92
CA GLN A 149 3.02 3.34 -24.91
C GLN A 149 2.76 2.80 -23.51
N LEU A 150 3.47 3.32 -22.51
CA LEU A 150 3.26 2.94 -21.11
C LEU A 150 1.95 3.46 -20.50
N SER A 151 1.19 4.31 -21.20
CA SER A 151 -0.14 4.78 -20.78
C SER A 151 -1.26 3.79 -21.09
N ARG A 152 -0.95 2.69 -21.77
CA ARG A 152 -1.84 1.53 -21.93
C ARG A 152 -1.08 0.28 -21.49
N THR A 153 -1.79 -0.62 -20.85
CA THR A 153 -1.23 -1.90 -20.40
C THR A 153 -1.69 -3.04 -21.32
N GLU A 154 -1.02 -4.18 -21.27
CA GLU A 154 -1.40 -5.37 -22.05
C GLU A 154 -2.80 -5.88 -21.65
N LEU A 155 -3.23 -5.66 -20.40
CA LEU A 155 -4.59 -5.96 -19.94
C LEU A 155 -5.64 -4.95 -20.44
N GLY A 156 -5.27 -3.97 -21.26
CA GLY A 156 -6.17 -2.94 -21.78
C GLY A 156 -6.47 -1.80 -20.79
N SER A 157 -5.85 -1.77 -19.63
CA SER A 157 -5.99 -0.70 -18.65
C SER A 157 -5.41 0.61 -19.18
N ARG A 158 -6.13 1.71 -18.97
CA ARG A 158 -5.69 3.06 -19.31
C ARG A 158 -5.07 3.76 -18.11
N VAL A 159 -3.98 4.49 -18.35
CA VAL A 159 -3.30 5.28 -17.32
C VAL A 159 -3.52 6.77 -17.60
N ILE A 160 -4.07 7.48 -16.63
CA ILE A 160 -4.20 8.94 -16.62
C ILE A 160 -3.17 9.49 -15.64
N CYS A 161 -2.13 10.10 -16.18
CA CYS A 161 -1.05 10.72 -15.41
C CYS A 161 -0.43 11.86 -16.20
N ARG A 162 -0.31 13.03 -15.60
CA ARG A 162 0.35 14.21 -16.23
C ARG A 162 1.87 14.16 -16.10
N ASP A 163 2.37 13.45 -15.10
CA ASP A 163 3.81 13.32 -14.84
C ASP A 163 4.39 12.14 -15.63
N LYS A 164 5.16 12.48 -16.69
CA LYS A 164 5.81 11.48 -17.53
C LYS A 164 6.83 10.62 -16.76
N GLN A 165 7.51 11.18 -15.77
CA GLN A 165 8.47 10.41 -14.98
C GLN A 165 7.73 9.35 -14.14
N LEU A 166 6.62 9.72 -13.51
CA LEU A 166 5.80 8.80 -12.74
C LEU A 166 5.20 7.67 -13.61
N ILE A 167 4.96 7.92 -14.89
CA ILE A 167 4.56 6.88 -15.86
C ILE A 167 5.63 5.79 -15.97
N PHE A 168 6.91 6.16 -16.02
CA PHE A 168 8.01 5.20 -16.04
C PHE A 168 8.22 4.54 -14.68
N GLU A 169 8.20 5.31 -13.60
CA GLU A 169 8.41 4.80 -12.24
C GLU A 169 7.39 3.70 -11.86
N GLU A 170 6.16 3.86 -12.30
CA GLU A 170 5.06 2.95 -11.99
C GLU A 170 4.75 1.97 -13.13
N ALA A 171 5.68 1.79 -14.08
CA ALA A 171 5.49 0.85 -15.18
C ALA A 171 5.38 -0.60 -14.66
N PRO A 172 4.52 -1.44 -15.27
CA PRO A 172 4.33 -2.84 -14.83
C PRO A 172 5.63 -3.62 -14.74
N GLN A 173 6.56 -3.37 -15.64
CA GLN A 173 7.86 -4.03 -15.71
C GLN A 173 8.73 -3.83 -14.45
N ALA A 174 8.46 -2.76 -13.69
CA ALA A 174 9.18 -2.46 -12.46
C ALA A 174 8.74 -3.31 -11.26
N TYR A 175 7.69 -4.11 -11.43
CA TYR A 175 7.08 -4.91 -10.37
C TYR A 175 7.29 -6.41 -10.57
N LYS A 176 7.24 -7.17 -9.47
CA LYS A 176 7.11 -8.62 -9.51
C LYS A 176 5.68 -8.98 -9.95
N SER A 177 5.46 -10.20 -10.41
CA SER A 177 4.12 -10.70 -10.71
C SER A 177 3.32 -10.89 -9.42
N ALA A 178 2.11 -10.34 -9.36
CA ALA A 178 1.19 -10.59 -8.26
C ALA A 178 0.74 -12.06 -8.21
N GLU A 179 0.59 -12.68 -9.37
CA GLU A 179 0.30 -14.12 -9.51
C GLU A 179 1.33 -14.97 -8.76
N SER A 180 2.63 -14.72 -8.98
CA SER A 180 3.70 -15.48 -8.31
C SER A 180 3.66 -15.32 -6.79
N VAL A 181 3.37 -14.11 -6.30
CA VAL A 181 3.22 -13.88 -4.85
C VAL A 181 2.03 -14.63 -4.28
N VAL A 182 0.88 -14.56 -4.97
CA VAL A 182 -0.33 -15.29 -4.56
C VAL A 182 -0.11 -16.80 -4.55
N GLN A 183 0.53 -17.35 -5.59
CA GLN A 183 0.86 -18.77 -5.64
C GLN A 183 1.76 -19.22 -4.48
N CYS A 184 2.78 -18.43 -4.13
CA CYS A 184 3.61 -18.71 -2.96
C CYS A 184 2.81 -18.73 -1.67
N LEU A 185 1.90 -17.76 -1.48
CA LEU A 185 1.05 -17.69 -0.28
C LEU A 185 0.06 -18.86 -0.21
N VAL A 186 -0.52 -19.28 -1.34
CA VAL A 186 -1.39 -20.48 -1.43
C VAL A 186 -0.61 -21.74 -1.08
N GLN A 187 0.58 -21.93 -1.67
CA GLN A 187 1.43 -23.08 -1.38
C GLN A 187 1.86 -23.14 0.09
N ALA A 188 2.03 -21.99 0.72
CA ALA A 188 2.33 -21.88 2.14
C ALA A 188 1.09 -22.05 3.05
N GLY A 189 -0.12 -22.22 2.48
CA GLY A 189 -1.36 -22.36 3.24
C GLY A 189 -1.82 -21.09 3.95
N LEU A 190 -1.35 -19.92 3.51
CA LEU A 190 -1.61 -18.64 4.18
C LEU A 190 -2.82 -17.89 3.64
N ILE A 191 -3.32 -18.25 2.46
CA ILE A 191 -4.48 -17.61 1.83
C ILE A 191 -5.31 -18.59 1.01
N ILE A 192 -6.59 -18.24 0.83
CA ILE A 192 -7.50 -18.84 -0.15
C ILE A 192 -7.88 -17.73 -1.14
N PRO A 193 -7.57 -17.85 -2.45
CA PRO A 193 -8.00 -16.87 -3.46
C PRO A 193 -9.54 -16.84 -3.58
N VAL A 194 -10.11 -15.64 -3.57
CA VAL A 194 -11.55 -15.42 -3.68
C VAL A 194 -11.91 -14.83 -5.05
N ALA A 195 -11.20 -13.79 -5.47
CA ALA A 195 -11.45 -13.15 -6.74
C ALA A 195 -10.19 -12.53 -7.34
N ARG A 196 -10.17 -12.42 -8.66
CA ARG A 196 -9.14 -11.74 -9.43
C ARG A 196 -9.72 -10.50 -10.09
N LEU A 197 -9.14 -9.34 -9.82
CA LEU A 197 -9.60 -8.04 -10.25
C LEU A 197 -8.70 -7.51 -11.37
N ARG A 198 -9.29 -7.28 -12.55
CA ARG A 198 -8.57 -6.68 -13.68
C ARG A 198 -8.58 -5.15 -13.56
N PRO A 199 -7.42 -4.47 -13.63
CA PRO A 199 -7.41 -3.02 -13.66
C PRO A 199 -8.00 -2.50 -14.98
N VAL A 200 -8.87 -1.51 -14.92
CA VAL A 200 -9.46 -0.84 -16.09
C VAL A 200 -8.92 0.58 -16.26
N LEU A 201 -8.63 1.26 -15.15
CA LEU A 201 -8.14 2.63 -15.13
C LEU A 201 -7.18 2.83 -13.98
N THR A 202 -6.08 3.51 -14.24
CA THR A 202 -5.16 3.99 -13.22
C THR A 202 -5.07 5.51 -13.29
N LEU A 203 -5.47 6.18 -12.22
CA LEU A 203 -5.28 7.62 -12.06
C LEU A 203 -4.10 7.88 -11.13
N LYS A 204 -3.12 8.64 -11.59
CA LYS A 204 -1.99 9.10 -10.78
C LYS A 204 -1.96 10.62 -10.73
N ASN A 205 -1.98 11.15 -9.52
CA ASN A 205 -1.78 12.57 -9.31
C ASN A 205 -0.28 12.88 -9.28
N SER A 206 0.17 13.78 -10.14
CA SER A 206 1.47 14.41 -9.97
C SER A 206 1.39 15.24 -8.69
N GLY A 207 2.11 14.86 -7.65
CA GLY A 207 2.24 15.68 -6.46
C GLY A 207 2.67 17.08 -6.91
N GLY A 208 1.77 18.05 -6.78
CA GLY A 208 1.92 19.35 -7.37
C GLY A 208 3.28 19.98 -7.02
N LYS A 209 4.15 20.09 -8.01
CA LYS A 209 5.05 21.21 -8.05
C LYS A 209 4.12 22.40 -8.34
N LYS A 210 3.91 23.25 -7.35
CA LYS A 210 3.39 24.59 -7.58
C LYS A 210 4.38 25.24 -8.54
N GLY A 211 3.92 25.53 -9.78
CA GLY A 211 4.58 26.50 -10.61
C GLY A 211 4.47 27.87 -9.95
#